data_28bba81486812abde3b18b4715931cea
#
_entry.id   28bba81486812abde3b18b4715931cea
#
_cell.length_a   1.000
_cell.length_b   1.000
_cell.length_c   1.000
_cell.angle_alpha   90.00
_cell.angle_beta   90.00
_cell.angle_gamma   90.00
#
_symmetry.space_group_name_H-M   'P 1'
#
loop_
_entity.id
_entity.type
_entity.pdbx_description
1 polymer ?
#
loop_
_entity_poly.entity_id
_entity_poly.type
_entity_poly.pdbx_seq_one_letter_code
_entity_poly.pdbx_strand_id
1 'polypeptide(L)'
;MGRCGNDMKKPRYTEDMFKIIFFWLGTGFIFTGLLSFAGILWPTESSMVQNSRLMGIIFSSLGIAFLVVYAVCKALGCMKWKLHCELLEHGDRVKGTVEKVYLQSYTQYGRQYPYRILYTYSSQGNVYHHKSCLLWEIPDCSEHDTITVYINDRGESAIDV
;
A
#
# COMPACT_ATOMS: atom_id res chain seq x y z
N MET A 1 -11.15 -7.89 22.41
CA MET A 1 -12.06 -7.43 21.37
C MET A 1 -11.43 -6.19 20.74
N GLY A 2 -10.90 -6.36 19.64
CA GLY A 2 -10.24 -5.84 18.51
C GLY A 2 -9.72 -4.40 18.56
N ARG A 3 -8.46 -4.20 18.96
CA ARG A 3 -7.70 -2.96 18.73
C ARG A 3 -7.45 -2.67 17.23
N CYS A 4 -7.63 -3.67 16.36
CA CYS A 4 -7.57 -3.50 14.91
C CYS A 4 -8.92 -3.06 14.34
N GLY A 5 -9.36 -1.84 14.66
CA GLY A 5 -10.54 -1.23 14.07
C GLY A 5 -10.43 -1.13 12.56
N ASN A 6 -11.50 -1.50 11.85
CA ASN A 6 -11.59 -1.52 10.39
C ASN A 6 -11.78 -0.10 9.80
N ASP A 7 -11.00 0.88 10.29
CA ASP A 7 -11.02 2.24 9.76
C ASP A 7 -10.23 2.31 8.45
N MET A 8 -10.82 1.72 7.39
CA MET A 8 -10.23 1.64 6.04
C MET A 8 -10.29 2.95 5.24
N LYS A 9 -10.45 4.10 5.90
CA LYS A 9 -10.58 5.38 5.18
C LYS A 9 -9.26 5.94 4.67
N LYS A 10 -8.14 5.61 5.31
CA LYS A 10 -6.82 6.14 4.92
C LYS A 10 -5.86 4.99 4.57
N PRO A 11 -4.98 5.16 3.57
CA PRO A 11 -3.98 4.14 3.21
C PRO A 11 -2.99 3.92 4.34
N ARG A 12 -2.75 2.67 4.72
CA ARG A 12 -1.84 2.30 5.84
C ARG A 12 -0.43 1.94 5.36
N TYR A 13 -0.32 1.56 4.10
CA TYR A 13 0.93 1.20 3.45
C TYR A 13 1.07 1.96 2.14
N THR A 14 2.29 2.14 1.68
CA THR A 14 2.57 2.82 0.40
C THR A 14 1.91 2.09 -0.78
N GLU A 15 1.82 0.76 -0.70
CA GLU A 15 1.16 -0.08 -1.70
C GLU A 15 -0.34 0.22 -1.84
N ASP A 16 -0.97 0.67 -0.75
CA ASP A 16 -2.39 1.05 -0.76
C ASP A 16 -2.67 2.28 -1.63
N MET A 17 -1.70 3.16 -1.79
CA MET A 17 -1.83 4.31 -2.69
C MET A 17 -1.68 3.90 -4.15
N PHE A 18 -0.71 3.05 -4.44
CA PHE A 18 -0.49 2.55 -5.80
C PHE A 18 -1.70 1.77 -6.33
N LYS A 19 -2.40 1.00 -5.48
CA LYS A 19 -3.60 0.26 -5.91
C LYS A 19 -4.69 1.18 -6.49
N ILE A 20 -4.88 2.38 -5.95
CA ILE A 20 -5.88 3.33 -6.45
C ILE A 20 -5.50 3.80 -7.86
N ILE A 21 -4.22 4.15 -8.04
CA ILE A 21 -3.68 4.62 -9.34
C ILE A 21 -3.83 3.52 -10.39
N PHE A 22 -3.39 2.29 -10.09
CA PHE A 22 -3.45 1.18 -11.03
C PHE A 22 -4.88 0.74 -11.36
N PHE A 23 -5.81 0.88 -10.42
CA PHE A 23 -7.22 0.63 -10.68
C PHE A 23 -7.79 1.61 -11.74
N TRP A 24 -7.55 2.91 -11.56
CA TRP A 24 -8.04 3.93 -12.50
C TRP A 24 -7.36 3.84 -13.86
N LEU A 25 -6.05 3.62 -13.89
CA LEU A 25 -5.32 3.41 -15.14
C LEU A 25 -5.82 2.16 -15.86
N GLY A 26 -5.92 1.02 -15.16
CA GLY A 26 -6.38 -0.24 -15.76
C GLY A 26 -7.80 -0.11 -16.33
N THR A 27 -8.71 0.48 -15.58
CA THR A 27 -10.10 0.71 -16.02
C THR A 27 -10.14 1.66 -17.22
N GLY A 28 -9.39 2.75 -17.19
CA GLY A 28 -9.31 3.72 -18.29
C GLY A 28 -8.78 3.11 -19.57
N PHE A 29 -7.70 2.31 -19.50
CA PHE A 29 -7.13 1.64 -20.67
C PHE A 29 -8.07 0.58 -21.26
N ILE A 30 -8.76 -0.21 -20.42
CA ILE A 30 -9.76 -1.18 -20.90
C ILE A 30 -10.90 -0.44 -21.61
N PHE A 31 -11.41 0.64 -21.00
CA PHE A 31 -12.49 1.43 -21.58
C PHE A 31 -12.09 2.02 -22.94
N THR A 32 -10.90 2.60 -23.05
CA THR A 32 -10.34 3.12 -24.32
C THR A 32 -10.18 1.99 -25.34
N GLY A 33 -9.70 0.83 -24.91
CA GLY A 33 -9.57 -0.35 -25.77
C GLY A 33 -10.92 -0.80 -26.34
N LEU A 34 -11.96 -0.86 -25.50
CA LEU A 34 -13.32 -1.23 -25.94
C LEU A 34 -13.92 -0.21 -26.92
N LEU A 35 -13.73 1.09 -26.68
CA LEU A 35 -14.16 2.14 -27.61
C LEU A 35 -13.45 2.06 -28.96
N SER A 36 -12.15 1.69 -28.96
CA SER A 36 -11.38 1.43 -30.18
C SER A 36 -11.93 0.23 -30.95
N PHE A 37 -12.32 -0.86 -30.27
CA PHE A 37 -12.98 -2.00 -30.91
C PHE A 37 -14.34 -1.64 -31.51
N ALA A 38 -15.11 -0.79 -30.85
CA ALA A 38 -16.40 -0.33 -31.32
C ALA A 38 -16.30 0.68 -32.49
N GLY A 39 -15.09 1.09 -32.88
CA GLY A 39 -14.86 2.07 -33.97
C GLY A 39 -15.30 3.50 -33.62
N ILE A 40 -15.60 3.78 -32.33
CA ILE A 40 -16.11 5.08 -31.88
C ILE A 40 -15.00 6.14 -31.85
N LEU A 41 -13.77 5.76 -31.48
CA LEU A 41 -12.64 6.68 -31.37
C LEU A 41 -11.98 7.05 -32.68
N TRP A 42 -12.16 6.24 -33.75
CA TRP A 42 -11.51 6.44 -35.05
C TRP A 42 -12.51 6.28 -36.16
N PRO A 43 -12.88 7.35 -36.88
CA PRO A 43 -13.81 7.29 -37.99
C PRO A 43 -13.23 6.52 -39.17
N THR A 44 -14.10 5.83 -39.87
CA THR A 44 -13.93 4.73 -40.80
C THR A 44 -13.34 5.15 -42.14
N GLU A 45 -12.03 5.31 -42.25
CA GLU A 45 -11.38 5.08 -43.57
C GLU A 45 -10.72 3.68 -43.56
N SER A 46 -10.84 2.95 -44.63
CA SER A 46 -10.61 1.49 -44.71
C SER A 46 -9.23 1.00 -44.28
N SER A 47 -8.19 1.83 -44.34
CA SER A 47 -6.86 1.55 -43.83
C SER A 47 -6.72 1.73 -42.31
N MET A 48 -7.59 2.55 -41.69
CA MET A 48 -7.57 2.83 -40.25
C MET A 48 -8.32 1.78 -39.41
N VAL A 49 -9.26 1.03 -40.01
CA VAL A 49 -10.04 0.00 -39.30
C VAL A 49 -9.14 -1.12 -38.77
N GLN A 50 -8.13 -1.53 -39.52
CA GLN A 50 -7.18 -2.55 -39.10
C GLN A 50 -6.29 -2.03 -37.95
N ASN A 51 -5.87 -0.77 -38.03
CA ASN A 51 -5.10 -0.13 -36.94
C ASN A 51 -5.93 0.09 -35.68
N SER A 52 -7.23 0.39 -35.81
CA SER A 52 -8.14 0.54 -34.66
C SER A 52 -8.28 -0.74 -33.84
N ARG A 53 -8.40 -1.91 -34.50
CA ARG A 53 -8.45 -3.21 -33.83
C ARG A 53 -7.14 -3.53 -33.09
N LEU A 54 -5.99 -3.28 -33.72
CA LEU A 54 -4.69 -3.47 -33.09
C LEU A 54 -4.52 -2.57 -31.86
N MET A 55 -4.90 -1.29 -31.96
CA MET A 55 -4.90 -0.36 -30.83
C MET A 55 -5.84 -0.83 -29.71
N GLY A 56 -7.03 -1.34 -30.06
CA GLY A 56 -7.95 -1.94 -29.09
C GLY A 56 -7.33 -3.10 -28.31
N ILE A 57 -6.60 -3.99 -29.00
CA ILE A 57 -5.88 -5.11 -28.37
C ILE A 57 -4.78 -4.60 -27.44
N ILE A 58 -3.96 -3.64 -27.90
CA ILE A 58 -2.86 -3.08 -27.13
C ILE A 58 -3.36 -2.41 -25.85
N PHE A 59 -4.36 -1.53 -25.96
CA PHE A 59 -4.91 -0.84 -24.80
C PHE A 59 -5.60 -1.82 -23.82
N SER A 60 -6.35 -2.78 -24.33
CA SER A 60 -6.99 -3.77 -23.46
C SER A 60 -5.97 -4.64 -22.73
N SER A 61 -4.91 -5.10 -23.40
CA SER A 61 -3.86 -5.91 -22.78
C SER A 61 -3.10 -5.12 -21.71
N LEU A 62 -2.80 -3.84 -21.98
CA LEU A 62 -2.16 -2.95 -21.02
C LEU A 62 -3.06 -2.70 -19.79
N GLY A 63 -4.36 -2.50 -20.04
CA GLY A 63 -5.34 -2.34 -18.97
C GLY A 63 -5.43 -3.58 -18.07
N ILE A 64 -5.43 -4.78 -18.65
CA ILE A 64 -5.40 -6.04 -17.91
C ILE A 64 -4.12 -6.13 -17.06
N ALA A 65 -2.95 -5.80 -17.63
CA ALA A 65 -1.71 -5.80 -16.90
C ALA A 65 -1.75 -4.88 -15.66
N PHE A 66 -2.31 -3.67 -15.78
CA PHE A 66 -2.48 -2.77 -14.63
C PHE A 66 -3.46 -3.32 -13.59
N LEU A 67 -4.54 -4.00 -13.99
CA LEU A 67 -5.45 -4.64 -13.05
C LEU A 67 -4.81 -5.83 -12.31
N VAL A 68 -3.91 -6.57 -12.96
CA VAL A 68 -3.11 -7.61 -12.28
C VAL A 68 -2.21 -6.98 -11.22
N VAL A 69 -1.50 -5.89 -11.55
CA VAL A 69 -0.67 -5.16 -10.55
C VAL A 69 -1.52 -4.65 -9.40
N TYR A 70 -2.70 -4.08 -9.69
CA TYR A 70 -3.67 -3.70 -8.66
C TYR A 70 -4.03 -4.85 -7.72
N ALA A 71 -4.36 -6.04 -8.28
CA ALA A 71 -4.73 -7.22 -7.49
C ALA A 71 -3.58 -7.68 -6.59
N VAL A 72 -2.34 -7.68 -7.10
CA VAL A 72 -1.14 -8.00 -6.32
C VAL A 72 -0.93 -6.99 -5.19
N CYS A 73 -0.97 -5.69 -5.47
CA CYS A 73 -0.83 -4.65 -4.44
C CYS A 73 -1.90 -4.76 -3.35
N LYS A 74 -3.15 -5.07 -3.74
CA LYS A 74 -4.25 -5.29 -2.80
C LYS A 74 -4.01 -6.50 -1.91
N ALA A 75 -3.55 -7.62 -2.49
CA ALA A 75 -3.24 -8.84 -1.74
C ALA A 75 -2.11 -8.61 -0.73
N LEU A 76 -1.01 -7.96 -1.16
CA LEU A 76 0.12 -7.64 -0.29
C LEU A 76 -0.27 -6.71 0.87
N GLY A 77 -1.04 -5.66 0.60
CA GLY A 77 -1.55 -4.76 1.65
C GLY A 77 -2.44 -5.49 2.65
N CYS A 78 -3.31 -6.38 2.18
CA CYS A 78 -4.17 -7.18 3.04
C CYS A 78 -3.37 -8.17 3.91
N MET A 79 -2.34 -8.82 3.34
CA MET A 79 -1.47 -9.74 4.07
C MET A 79 -0.68 -9.01 5.17
N LYS A 80 -0.07 -7.87 4.85
CA LYS A 80 0.66 -7.04 5.82
C LYS A 80 -0.24 -6.57 6.95
N TRP A 81 -1.48 -6.19 6.62
CA TRP A 81 -2.44 -5.77 7.64
C TRP A 81 -2.88 -6.91 8.56
N LYS A 82 -3.17 -8.08 8.00
CA LYS A 82 -3.50 -9.28 8.80
C LYS A 82 -2.36 -9.63 9.75
N LEU A 83 -1.12 -9.64 9.24
CA LEU A 83 0.06 -9.91 10.05
C LEU A 83 0.22 -8.86 11.17
N HIS A 84 0.01 -7.58 10.86
CA HIS A 84 0.08 -6.51 11.86
C HIS A 84 -0.94 -6.73 12.98
N CYS A 85 -2.19 -7.07 12.64
CA CYS A 85 -3.22 -7.36 13.63
C CYS A 85 -2.90 -8.62 14.45
N GLU A 86 -2.41 -9.67 13.81
CA GLU A 86 -2.00 -10.91 14.48
C GLU A 86 -0.87 -10.67 15.48
N LEU A 87 0.11 -9.84 15.09
CA LEU A 87 1.21 -9.46 15.99
C LEU A 87 0.71 -8.67 17.20
N LEU A 88 -0.22 -7.73 17.02
CA LEU A 88 -0.78 -6.96 18.14
C LEU A 88 -1.61 -7.83 19.11
N GLU A 89 -2.23 -8.91 18.62
CA GLU A 89 -3.04 -9.79 19.45
C GLU A 89 -2.24 -10.92 20.11
N HIS A 90 -1.28 -11.51 19.39
CA HIS A 90 -0.59 -12.73 19.80
C HIS A 90 0.93 -12.62 19.85
N GLY A 91 1.52 -11.47 19.44
CA GLY A 91 2.96 -11.28 19.42
C GLY A 91 3.57 -11.17 20.82
N ASP A 92 4.82 -11.62 20.95
CA ASP A 92 5.60 -11.45 22.16
C ASP A 92 5.95 -9.97 22.35
N ARG A 93 5.83 -9.50 23.59
CA ARG A 93 6.07 -8.10 23.93
C ARG A 93 7.53 -7.88 24.30
N VAL A 94 8.20 -7.04 23.56
CA VAL A 94 9.57 -6.59 23.85
C VAL A 94 9.62 -5.08 23.99
N LYS A 95 10.60 -4.57 24.73
CA LYS A 95 10.85 -3.13 24.80
C LYS A 95 11.65 -2.71 23.58
N GLY A 96 11.18 -1.69 22.89
CA GLY A 96 11.91 -1.03 21.82
C GLY A 96 12.13 0.44 22.14
N THR A 97 12.99 1.08 21.38
CA THR A 97 13.31 2.50 21.50
C THR A 97 13.01 3.19 20.16
N VAL A 98 12.35 4.33 20.21
CA VAL A 98 12.13 5.19 19.05
C VAL A 98 13.45 5.84 18.66
N GLU A 99 13.92 5.57 17.45
CA GLU A 99 15.10 6.26 16.90
C GLU A 99 14.73 7.61 16.32
N LYS A 100 13.65 7.64 15.55
CA LYS A 100 13.23 8.85 14.84
C LYS A 100 11.75 8.82 14.51
N VAL A 101 11.10 9.97 14.66
CA VAL A 101 9.77 10.25 14.15
C VAL A 101 9.90 11.24 12.99
N TYR A 102 9.41 10.89 11.81
CA TYR A 102 9.55 11.76 10.65
C TYR A 102 8.31 11.81 9.78
N LEU A 103 8.10 12.96 9.15
CA LEU A 103 7.04 13.18 8.16
C LEU A 103 7.47 12.60 6.81
N GLN A 104 6.64 11.75 6.22
CA GLN A 104 6.92 11.15 4.92
C GLN A 104 6.40 12.04 3.79
N SER A 105 7.25 12.94 3.29
CA SER A 105 6.87 13.98 2.33
C SER A 105 6.55 13.50 0.92
N TYR A 106 6.98 12.29 0.53
CA TYR A 106 6.69 11.70 -0.79
C TYR A 106 5.37 10.92 -0.86
N THR A 107 4.64 10.82 0.25
CA THR A 107 3.34 10.17 0.31
C THR A 107 2.33 11.18 0.82
N GLN A 108 1.32 11.50 0.02
CA GLN A 108 0.27 12.44 0.38
C GLN A 108 -1.10 11.84 0.10
N TYR A 109 -2.02 11.98 1.04
CA TYR A 109 -3.42 11.62 0.85
C TYR A 109 -4.31 12.82 1.21
N GLY A 110 -5.03 13.34 0.22
CA GLY A 110 -5.69 14.63 0.37
C GLY A 110 -4.66 15.75 0.53
N ARG A 111 -4.69 16.43 1.67
CA ARG A 111 -3.72 17.49 2.04
C ARG A 111 -2.84 17.12 3.22
N GLN A 112 -2.83 15.84 3.61
CA GLN A 112 -2.10 15.35 4.77
C GLN A 112 -0.92 14.49 4.34
N TYR A 113 0.18 14.62 5.08
CA TYR A 113 1.35 13.75 4.99
C TYR A 113 1.36 12.83 6.20
N PRO A 114 1.66 11.53 6.03
CA PRO A 114 1.73 10.60 7.14
C PRO A 114 3.07 10.72 7.87
N TYR A 115 3.03 10.36 9.15
CA TYR A 115 4.23 10.16 9.96
C TYR A 115 4.68 8.70 9.87
N ARG A 116 5.96 8.48 10.10
CA ARG A 116 6.56 7.16 10.35
C ARG A 116 7.49 7.22 11.54
N ILE A 117 7.49 6.12 12.26
CA ILE A 117 8.38 5.90 13.39
C ILE A 117 9.42 4.87 12.94
N LEU A 118 10.70 5.23 13.07
CA LEU A 118 11.81 4.31 13.02
C LEU A 118 12.09 3.86 14.45
N TYR A 119 12.11 2.58 14.70
CA TYR A 119 12.32 2.02 16.03
C TYR A 119 13.26 0.84 16.00
N THR A 120 13.95 0.64 17.14
CA THR A 120 14.84 -0.49 17.37
C THR A 120 14.35 -1.32 18.54
N TYR A 121 14.60 -2.60 18.45
CA TYR A 121 14.43 -3.52 19.58
C TYR A 121 15.50 -4.57 19.55
N SER A 122 15.77 -5.16 20.72
CA SER A 122 16.72 -6.27 20.87
C SER A 122 15.95 -7.57 21.10
N SER A 123 16.25 -8.60 20.33
CA SER A 123 15.71 -9.95 20.49
C SER A 123 16.81 -10.97 20.24
N GLN A 124 16.95 -11.94 21.13
CA GLN A 124 17.94 -13.03 21.05
C GLN A 124 19.39 -12.54 20.84
N GLY A 125 19.73 -11.39 21.44
CA GLY A 125 21.08 -10.79 21.33
C GLY A 125 21.34 -9.99 20.05
N ASN A 126 20.40 -9.91 19.13
CA ASN A 126 20.47 -9.10 17.92
C ASN A 126 19.62 -7.83 18.03
N VAL A 127 20.09 -6.75 17.42
CA VAL A 127 19.37 -5.48 17.34
C VAL A 127 18.71 -5.40 15.96
N TYR A 128 17.41 -5.12 15.96
CA TYR A 128 16.58 -5.01 14.75
C TYR A 128 16.10 -3.58 14.59
N HIS A 129 16.13 -3.07 13.35
CA HIS A 129 15.64 -1.74 12.99
C HIS A 129 14.42 -1.88 12.09
N HIS A 130 13.29 -1.35 12.51
CA HIS A 130 12.02 -1.46 11.79
C HIS A 130 11.33 -0.11 11.63
N LYS A 131 10.37 -0.06 10.69
CA LYS A 131 9.55 1.13 10.41
C LYS A 131 8.09 0.82 10.67
N SER A 132 7.39 1.76 11.31
CA SER A 132 5.93 1.65 11.50
C SER A 132 5.16 1.64 10.17
N CYS A 133 3.88 1.30 10.23
CA CYS A 133 2.92 1.64 9.17
C CYS A 133 2.80 3.17 9.02
N LEU A 134 2.04 3.65 8.03
CA LEU A 134 1.75 5.07 7.84
C LEU A 134 0.78 5.54 8.92
N LEU A 135 1.20 6.52 9.72
CA LEU A 135 0.40 7.13 10.78
C LEU A 135 -0.11 8.48 10.26
N TRP A 136 -1.42 8.66 10.26
CA TRP A 136 -2.07 9.87 9.74
C TRP A 136 -2.39 10.88 10.85
N GLU A 137 -2.08 10.53 12.06
CA GLU A 137 -2.15 11.37 13.25
C GLU A 137 -0.74 11.56 13.78
N ILE A 138 -0.51 12.64 14.52
CA ILE A 138 0.77 12.89 15.17
C ILE A 138 0.94 11.81 16.24
N PRO A 139 2.00 11.01 16.20
CA PRO A 139 2.21 9.98 17.22
C PRO A 139 2.54 10.63 18.57
N ASP A 140 2.00 10.04 19.63
CA ASP A 140 2.22 10.49 21.02
C ASP A 140 3.58 10.05 21.59
N CYS A 141 4.58 9.81 20.72
CA CYS A 141 5.92 9.40 21.12
C CYS A 141 6.98 10.32 20.49
N SER A 142 8.05 10.53 21.23
CA SER A 142 9.22 11.33 20.84
C SER A 142 10.43 10.45 20.57
N GLU A 143 11.50 11.04 20.01
CA GLU A 143 12.78 10.36 19.82
C GLU A 143 13.34 9.93 21.20
N HIS A 144 13.88 8.71 21.24
CA HIS A 144 14.40 8.03 22.44
C HIS A 144 13.35 7.51 23.43
N ASP A 145 12.06 7.67 23.15
CA ASP A 145 11.03 7.07 23.99
C ASP A 145 11.05 5.54 23.91
N THR A 146 10.69 4.92 25.03
CA THR A 146 10.53 3.46 25.09
C THR A 146 9.12 3.09 24.69
N ILE A 147 9.00 2.23 23.69
CA ILE A 147 7.74 1.72 23.19
C ILE A 147 7.62 0.22 23.36
N THR A 148 6.38 -0.30 23.34
CA THR A 148 6.14 -1.74 23.29
C THR A 148 6.12 -2.20 21.85
N VAL A 149 6.99 -3.14 21.52
CA VAL A 149 7.07 -3.78 20.21
C VAL A 149 6.54 -5.21 20.35
N TYR A 150 5.67 -5.61 19.44
CA TYR A 150 5.12 -6.96 19.33
C TYR A 150 5.87 -7.70 18.24
N ILE A 151 6.46 -8.84 18.56
CA ILE A 151 7.29 -9.63 17.64
C ILE A 151 6.78 -11.06 17.51
N ASN A 152 7.16 -11.73 16.43
CA ASN A 152 7.01 -13.18 16.27
C ASN A 152 8.37 -13.86 16.08
N ASP A 153 8.34 -15.19 16.03
CA ASP A 153 9.55 -16.02 15.83
C ASP A 153 10.24 -15.78 14.49
N ARG A 154 9.57 -15.14 13.54
CA ARG A 154 10.11 -14.80 12.20
C ARG A 154 10.84 -13.45 12.16
N GLY A 155 10.88 -12.74 13.27
CA GLY A 155 11.49 -11.40 13.35
C GLY A 155 10.62 -10.28 12.76
N GLU A 156 9.35 -10.56 12.49
CA GLU A 156 8.40 -9.53 12.08
C GLU A 156 7.92 -8.77 13.33
N SER A 157 7.67 -7.47 13.19
CA SER A 157 7.33 -6.63 14.33
C SER A 157 6.20 -5.65 14.04
N ALA A 158 5.43 -5.31 15.07
CA ALA A 158 4.39 -4.30 15.05
C ALA A 158 4.48 -3.44 16.31
N ILE A 159 4.02 -2.20 16.22
CA ILE A 159 3.88 -1.28 17.35
C ILE A 159 2.44 -0.80 17.46
N ASP A 160 1.97 -0.60 18.68
CA ASP A 160 0.67 -0.02 19.01
C ASP A 160 0.90 1.45 19.37
N VAL A 161 0.59 2.38 18.46
CA VAL A 161 0.82 3.84 18.60
C VAL A 161 -0.43 4.61 18.23
#